data_3090774a1812f3a9c29154f15f87cb57
#
_entry.id   3090774a1812f3a9c29154f15f87cb57
#
_cell.length_a   1.000
_cell.length_b   1.000
_cell.length_c   1.000
_cell.angle_alpha   90.00
_cell.angle_beta   90.00
_cell.angle_gamma   90.00
#
_symmetry.space_group_name_H-M   'P 1'
#
loop_
_entity.id
_entity.type
_entity.pdbx_description
1 polymer ?
#
loop_
_entity_poly.entity_id
_entity_poly.type
_entity_poly.pdbx_seq_one_letter_code
_entity_poly.pdbx_strand_id
1 'polypeptide(L)'
;MTHRWLGIVGLVLPALLGAQTGRGPYARIAVLRPLDGQTVEFEAGYIRHLAWHRQAGDPWVWYGWGVWAGERHRWFIYATFGHSAASLDSAVAPADDERDNVLNVAPHVEYVANAVYEYLPGLSRGTGEPQPTARLELTTVDLVPGAAKAFEAALGAAQSALQGETLWYRMVAGGATPRYVRLRPRLSLSAVVDGRTKQALPDAVSSLLTRTTVEILTLRPAMSLGLGSPARQ
;
A
#
# COMPACT_ATOMS: atom_id res chain seq x y z
N MET A 1 -69.57 -29.19 0.39
CA MET A 1 -68.59 -28.58 1.32
C MET A 1 -67.22 -28.67 0.65
N THR A 2 -66.80 -27.61 0.03
CA THR A 2 -65.50 -27.54 -0.75
C THR A 2 -64.50 -26.69 0.02
N HIS A 3 -63.49 -27.34 0.60
CA HIS A 3 -62.41 -26.66 1.25
C HIS A 3 -61.36 -26.18 0.22
N ARG A 4 -61.20 -24.84 0.08
CA ARG A 4 -60.14 -24.22 -0.69
C ARG A 4 -58.92 -24.04 0.21
N TRP A 5 -57.84 -24.74 -0.11
CA TRP A 5 -56.52 -24.50 0.48
C TRP A 5 -55.86 -23.32 -0.24
N LEU A 6 -55.58 -22.23 0.49
CA LEU A 6 -54.72 -21.14 0.05
C LEU A 6 -53.28 -21.50 0.41
N GLY A 7 -52.46 -21.79 -0.61
CA GLY A 7 -51.05 -21.95 -0.48
C GLY A 7 -50.36 -20.58 -0.39
N ILE A 8 -49.73 -20.27 0.73
CA ILE A 8 -48.88 -19.10 0.88
C ILE A 8 -47.53 -19.44 0.28
N VAL A 9 -47.24 -18.87 -0.89
CA VAL A 9 -45.89 -18.90 -1.49
C VAL A 9 -45.06 -17.84 -0.78
N GLY A 10 -44.22 -18.27 0.14
CA GLY A 10 -43.22 -17.40 0.77
C GLY A 10 -42.12 -17.02 -0.24
N LEU A 11 -42.09 -15.77 -0.63
CA LEU A 11 -40.99 -15.20 -1.43
C LEU A 11 -39.76 -15.10 -0.51
N VAL A 12 -38.82 -16.04 -0.65
CA VAL A 12 -37.50 -15.90 -0.03
C VAL A 12 -36.70 -14.94 -0.91
N LEU A 13 -36.63 -13.68 -0.52
CA LEU A 13 -35.65 -12.74 -1.08
C LEU A 13 -34.27 -13.18 -0.61
N PRO A 14 -33.31 -13.39 -1.52
CA PRO A 14 -31.92 -13.54 -1.12
C PRO A 14 -31.47 -12.23 -0.45
N ALA A 15 -31.11 -12.31 0.82
CA ALA A 15 -30.39 -11.23 1.47
C ALA A 15 -29.07 -11.03 0.73
N LEU A 16 -28.99 -9.98 -0.08
CA LEU A 16 -27.74 -9.44 -0.54
C LEU A 16 -26.98 -9.02 0.73
N LEU A 17 -26.10 -9.91 1.23
CA LEU A 17 -25.05 -9.48 2.16
C LEU A 17 -24.23 -8.43 1.41
N GLY A 18 -24.60 -7.17 1.60
CA GLY A 18 -23.77 -6.06 1.22
C GLY A 18 -22.41 -6.27 1.88
N ALA A 19 -21.38 -6.54 1.08
CA ALA A 19 -20.03 -6.53 1.54
C ALA A 19 -19.84 -5.19 2.26
N GLN A 20 -19.58 -5.23 3.56
CA GLN A 20 -19.24 -4.04 4.33
C GLN A 20 -17.97 -3.44 3.70
N THR A 21 -18.13 -2.38 2.92
CA THR A 21 -17.04 -1.56 2.37
C THR A 21 -16.39 -0.71 3.49
N GLY A 22 -16.24 -1.29 4.68
CA GLY A 22 -15.49 -0.70 5.76
C GLY A 22 -13.99 -0.76 5.41
N ARG A 23 -13.31 0.38 5.47
CA ARG A 23 -11.86 0.44 5.36
C ARG A 23 -11.24 -0.54 6.37
N GLY A 24 -10.45 -1.49 5.86
CA GLY A 24 -9.74 -2.46 6.68
C GLY A 24 -8.30 -2.02 6.96
N PRO A 25 -7.58 -2.78 7.79
CA PRO A 25 -6.23 -2.40 8.20
C PRO A 25 -5.13 -2.79 7.20
N TYR A 26 -5.46 -3.48 6.12
CA TYR A 26 -4.43 -4.06 5.27
C TYR A 26 -4.08 -3.16 4.08
N ALA A 27 -2.79 -3.25 3.70
CA ALA A 27 -2.24 -2.68 2.49
C ALA A 27 -1.51 -3.78 1.71
N ARG A 28 -1.53 -3.70 0.38
CA ARG A 28 -0.67 -4.49 -0.49
C ARG A 28 0.37 -3.56 -1.09
N ILE A 29 1.65 -3.91 -0.93
CA ILE A 29 2.78 -3.13 -1.46
C ILE A 29 3.62 -4.06 -2.32
N ALA A 30 3.86 -3.66 -3.55
CA ALA A 30 4.72 -4.39 -4.47
C ALA A 30 5.88 -3.53 -4.97
N VAL A 31 7.00 -4.19 -5.22
CA VAL A 31 8.24 -3.59 -5.68
C VAL A 31 8.64 -4.23 -6.99
N LEU A 32 8.79 -3.41 -8.02
CA LEU A 32 9.17 -3.81 -9.36
C LEU A 32 10.53 -3.19 -9.72
N ARG A 33 11.37 -4.00 -10.33
CA ARG A 33 12.61 -3.55 -10.95
C ARG A 33 12.45 -3.60 -12.46
N PRO A 34 12.35 -2.45 -13.15
CA PRO A 34 12.39 -2.44 -14.60
C PRO A 34 13.67 -3.15 -15.10
N LEU A 35 13.55 -3.97 -16.11
CA LEU A 35 14.69 -4.61 -16.76
C LEU A 35 15.58 -3.55 -17.43
N ASP A 36 16.86 -3.84 -17.57
CA ASP A 36 17.82 -2.91 -18.16
C ASP A 36 17.40 -2.49 -19.56
N GLY A 37 17.31 -1.18 -19.77
CA GLY A 37 16.83 -0.59 -21.03
C GLY A 37 15.31 -0.62 -21.23
N GLN A 38 14.51 -1.23 -20.34
CA GLN A 38 13.08 -1.44 -20.53
C GLN A 38 12.18 -0.45 -19.72
N THR A 39 12.77 0.60 -19.15
CA THR A 39 12.01 1.53 -18.29
C THR A 39 10.85 2.20 -19.03
N VAL A 40 11.06 2.61 -20.29
CA VAL A 40 10.04 3.29 -21.10
C VAL A 40 8.91 2.31 -21.45
N GLU A 41 9.25 1.11 -21.88
CA GLU A 41 8.31 0.04 -22.21
C GLU A 41 7.50 -0.38 -21.00
N PHE A 42 8.17 -0.52 -19.85
CA PHE A 42 7.51 -0.78 -18.57
C PHE A 42 6.49 0.31 -18.22
N GLU A 43 6.89 1.59 -18.25
CA GLU A 43 5.98 2.70 -17.91
C GLU A 43 4.76 2.72 -18.85
N ALA A 44 4.99 2.56 -20.15
CA ALA A 44 3.92 2.51 -21.14
C ALA A 44 2.99 1.30 -20.92
N GLY A 45 3.56 0.13 -20.63
CA GLY A 45 2.82 -1.10 -20.33
C GLY A 45 1.99 -0.97 -19.06
N TYR A 46 2.57 -0.44 -18.00
CA TYR A 46 1.88 -0.23 -16.73
C TYR A 46 0.72 0.76 -16.85
N ILE A 47 0.87 1.83 -17.64
CA ILE A 47 -0.21 2.78 -17.94
C ILE A 47 -1.36 2.08 -18.68
N ARG A 48 -1.07 1.17 -19.64
CA ARG A 48 -2.11 0.37 -20.31
C ARG A 48 -2.83 -0.56 -19.33
N HIS A 49 -2.08 -1.21 -18.46
CA HIS A 49 -2.63 -2.08 -17.41
C HIS A 49 -3.56 -1.32 -16.44
N LEU A 50 -3.19 -0.11 -16.03
CA LEU A 50 -4.08 0.77 -15.26
C LEU A 50 -5.32 1.21 -16.05
N ALA A 51 -5.24 1.32 -17.37
CA ALA A 51 -6.41 1.59 -18.20
C ALA A 51 -7.37 0.39 -18.21
N TRP A 52 -6.84 -0.85 -18.20
CA TRP A 52 -7.63 -2.05 -18.00
C TRP A 52 -8.37 -2.04 -16.66
N HIS A 53 -7.69 -1.77 -15.54
CA HIS A 53 -8.31 -1.65 -14.21
C HIS A 53 -9.46 -0.64 -14.21
N ARG A 54 -9.25 0.52 -14.87
CA ARG A 54 -10.31 1.54 -14.99
C ARG A 54 -11.52 1.04 -15.77
N GLN A 55 -11.30 0.32 -16.88
CA GLN A 55 -12.36 -0.25 -17.71
C GLN A 55 -13.10 -1.39 -17.01
N ALA A 56 -12.39 -2.19 -16.23
CA ALA A 56 -12.95 -3.26 -15.41
C ALA A 56 -13.75 -2.75 -14.19
N GLY A 57 -13.74 -1.44 -13.94
CA GLY A 57 -14.42 -0.83 -12.80
C GLY A 57 -13.77 -1.18 -11.45
N ASP A 58 -12.44 -1.35 -11.43
CA ASP A 58 -11.71 -1.64 -10.20
C ASP A 58 -11.94 -0.52 -9.17
N PRO A 59 -12.50 -0.83 -7.99
CA PRO A 59 -12.77 0.16 -6.95
C PRO A 59 -11.51 0.54 -6.14
N TRP A 60 -10.39 -0.15 -6.34
CA TRP A 60 -9.19 0.07 -5.55
C TRP A 60 -8.46 1.33 -6.01
N VAL A 61 -7.88 2.03 -5.03
CA VAL A 61 -6.97 3.15 -5.29
C VAL A 61 -5.56 2.60 -5.40
N TRP A 62 -4.91 2.83 -6.54
CA TRP A 62 -3.56 2.38 -6.82
C TRP A 62 -2.59 3.56 -6.80
N TYR A 63 -1.66 3.54 -5.88
CA TYR A 63 -0.56 4.48 -5.80
C TYR A 63 0.63 3.95 -6.56
N GLY A 64 1.24 4.78 -7.41
CA GLY A 64 2.46 4.45 -8.13
C GLY A 64 3.57 5.46 -7.82
N TRP A 65 4.73 4.97 -7.41
CA TRP A 65 5.91 5.80 -7.13
C TRP A 65 7.15 5.27 -7.82
N GLY A 66 7.97 6.19 -8.36
CA GLY A 66 9.35 5.90 -8.74
C GLY A 66 10.30 6.17 -7.57
N VAL A 67 11.25 5.29 -7.32
CA VAL A 67 12.30 5.51 -6.31
C VAL A 67 13.28 6.53 -6.85
N TRP A 68 13.28 7.75 -6.28
CA TRP A 68 14.14 8.85 -6.69
C TRP A 68 15.53 8.79 -6.04
N ALA A 69 15.60 8.39 -4.76
CA ALA A 69 16.85 8.19 -4.03
C ALA A 69 16.74 7.01 -3.06
N GLY A 70 17.82 6.28 -2.91
CA GLY A 70 17.93 5.10 -2.05
C GLY A 70 18.55 3.92 -2.79
N GLU A 71 18.61 2.76 -2.13
CA GLU A 71 19.22 1.54 -2.67
C GLU A 71 18.53 1.05 -3.95
N ARG A 72 17.20 1.27 -4.04
CA ARG A 72 16.35 0.86 -5.18
C ARG A 72 16.15 2.02 -6.17
N HIS A 73 17.13 2.90 -6.33
CA HIS A 73 17.03 4.01 -7.30
C HIS A 73 16.56 3.51 -8.67
N ARG A 74 15.58 4.21 -9.28
CA ARG A 74 14.89 3.88 -10.54
C ARG A 74 13.94 2.69 -10.51
N TRP A 75 13.75 2.02 -9.37
CA TRP A 75 12.71 1.02 -9.22
C TRP A 75 11.34 1.68 -9.06
N PHE A 76 10.30 0.87 -9.20
CA PHE A 76 8.93 1.29 -9.07
C PHE A 76 8.26 0.56 -7.90
N ILE A 77 7.46 1.30 -7.14
CA ILE A 77 6.67 0.76 -6.04
C ILE A 77 5.22 1.13 -6.31
N TYR A 78 4.34 0.13 -6.30
CA TYR A 78 2.91 0.39 -6.26
C TYR A 78 2.31 -0.14 -4.98
N ALA A 79 1.23 0.50 -4.53
CA ALA A 79 0.51 0.06 -3.35
C ALA A 79 -0.97 0.42 -3.42
N THR A 80 -1.75 -0.33 -2.65
CA THR A 80 -3.15 -0.06 -2.38
C THR A 80 -3.40 -0.27 -0.89
N PHE A 81 -4.32 0.51 -0.31
CA PHE A 81 -4.49 0.62 1.14
C PHE A 81 -5.97 0.48 1.55
N GLY A 82 -6.20 0.25 2.83
CA GLY A 82 -7.54 0.26 3.40
C GLY A 82 -8.36 -1.00 3.12
N HIS A 83 -7.71 -2.13 2.86
CA HIS A 83 -8.38 -3.39 2.57
C HIS A 83 -8.74 -4.15 3.85
N SER A 84 -9.92 -4.77 3.85
CA SER A 84 -10.19 -5.91 4.72
C SER A 84 -9.57 -7.19 4.13
N ALA A 85 -9.43 -8.26 4.91
CA ALA A 85 -8.98 -9.54 4.38
C ALA A 85 -9.91 -10.02 3.24
N ALA A 86 -11.23 -9.90 3.41
CA ALA A 86 -12.21 -10.26 2.38
C ALA A 86 -12.09 -9.40 1.11
N SER A 87 -11.70 -8.11 1.24
CA SER A 87 -11.47 -7.25 0.08
C SER A 87 -10.27 -7.74 -0.73
N LEU A 88 -9.21 -8.22 -0.07
CA LEU A 88 -8.03 -8.76 -0.78
C LEU A 88 -8.37 -10.04 -1.57
N ASP A 89 -9.34 -10.83 -1.10
CA ASP A 89 -9.84 -12.02 -1.80
C ASP A 89 -10.83 -11.68 -2.93
N SER A 90 -11.27 -10.42 -3.02
CA SER A 90 -12.32 -9.95 -3.93
C SER A 90 -11.77 -8.98 -5.01
N ALA A 91 -10.54 -9.18 -5.47
CA ALA A 91 -9.97 -8.41 -6.57
C ALA A 91 -10.84 -8.50 -7.83
N VAL A 92 -10.93 -7.43 -8.61
CA VAL A 92 -11.75 -7.40 -9.82
C VAL A 92 -11.14 -8.34 -10.88
N ALA A 93 -11.96 -9.26 -11.43
CA ALA A 93 -11.63 -10.16 -12.53
C ALA A 93 -10.17 -10.68 -12.53
N PRO A 94 -9.72 -11.42 -11.48
CA PRO A 94 -8.30 -11.68 -11.24
C PRO A 94 -7.60 -12.46 -12.38
N ALA A 95 -8.33 -13.30 -13.11
CA ALA A 95 -7.77 -14.01 -14.26
C ALA A 95 -7.52 -13.11 -15.48
N ASP A 96 -8.35 -12.09 -15.68
CA ASP A 96 -8.19 -11.12 -16.76
C ASP A 96 -7.14 -10.07 -16.39
N ASP A 97 -7.06 -9.68 -15.10
CA ASP A 97 -6.00 -8.86 -14.53
C ASP A 97 -4.63 -9.49 -14.77
N GLU A 98 -4.47 -10.76 -14.38
CA GLU A 98 -3.22 -11.50 -14.60
C GLU A 98 -2.87 -11.59 -16.09
N ARG A 99 -3.84 -11.85 -16.97
CA ARG A 99 -3.60 -11.91 -18.41
C ARG A 99 -3.13 -10.57 -18.95
N ASP A 100 -3.77 -9.46 -18.56
CA ASP A 100 -3.38 -8.12 -19.00
C ASP A 100 -1.99 -7.75 -18.45
N ASN A 101 -1.70 -8.10 -17.20
CA ASN A 101 -0.40 -7.92 -16.56
C ASN A 101 0.72 -8.67 -17.32
N VAL A 102 0.51 -9.94 -17.64
CA VAL A 102 1.48 -10.77 -18.41
C VAL A 102 1.76 -10.19 -19.79
N LEU A 103 0.77 -9.56 -20.42
CA LEU A 103 0.95 -8.94 -21.74
C LEU A 103 1.63 -7.58 -21.68
N ASN A 104 1.32 -6.78 -20.68
CA ASN A 104 1.68 -5.37 -20.66
C ASN A 104 2.81 -5.02 -19.69
N VAL A 105 2.97 -5.73 -18.58
CA VAL A 105 3.88 -5.37 -17.50
C VAL A 105 5.01 -6.36 -17.32
N ALA A 106 4.68 -7.63 -17.15
CA ALA A 106 5.63 -8.68 -16.81
C ALA A 106 6.84 -8.81 -17.77
N PRO A 107 6.72 -8.58 -19.09
CA PRO A 107 7.86 -8.65 -20.01
C PRO A 107 8.96 -7.62 -19.74
N HIS A 108 8.67 -6.56 -18.99
CA HIS A 108 9.54 -5.40 -18.83
C HIS A 108 10.07 -5.23 -17.41
N VAL A 109 9.68 -6.11 -16.47
CA VAL A 109 10.03 -5.97 -15.05
C VAL A 109 10.39 -7.30 -14.41
N GLU A 110 11.12 -7.21 -13.30
CA GLU A 110 11.21 -8.24 -12.29
C GLU A 110 10.32 -7.84 -11.11
N TYR A 111 9.44 -8.76 -10.67
CA TYR A 111 8.66 -8.62 -9.44
C TYR A 111 9.56 -9.00 -8.26
N VAL A 112 10.11 -8.00 -7.57
CA VAL A 112 11.05 -8.22 -6.46
C VAL A 112 10.35 -8.55 -5.16
N ALA A 113 9.20 -7.91 -4.93
CA ALA A 113 8.38 -8.15 -3.75
C ALA A 113 6.91 -7.86 -4.04
N ASN A 114 6.03 -8.62 -3.40
CA ASN A 114 4.60 -8.38 -3.34
C ASN A 114 4.12 -8.86 -1.97
N ALA A 115 3.83 -7.92 -1.08
CA ALA A 115 3.63 -8.22 0.32
C ALA A 115 2.39 -7.54 0.87
N VAL A 116 1.79 -8.19 1.88
CA VAL A 116 0.65 -7.66 2.65
C VAL A 116 1.16 -7.11 3.97
N TYR A 117 0.68 -5.93 4.29
CA TYR A 117 1.02 -5.20 5.50
C TYR A 117 -0.24 -4.84 6.29
N GLU A 118 -0.11 -4.78 7.61
CA GLU A 118 -1.15 -4.34 8.53
C GLU A 118 -0.84 -2.95 9.06
N TYR A 119 -1.77 -2.04 8.96
CA TYR A 119 -1.68 -0.68 9.52
C TYR A 119 -1.70 -0.71 11.04
N LEU A 120 -0.83 0.05 11.66
CA LEU A 120 -0.68 0.15 13.12
C LEU A 120 -1.13 1.53 13.60
N PRO A 121 -2.43 1.75 13.86
CA PRO A 121 -2.95 3.07 14.25
C PRO A 121 -2.34 3.59 15.55
N GLY A 122 -2.05 2.71 16.51
CA GLY A 122 -1.38 3.05 17.78
C GLY A 122 0.03 3.59 17.64
N LEU A 123 0.68 3.40 16.48
CA LEU A 123 2.04 3.89 16.19
C LEU A 123 2.04 4.99 15.13
N SER A 124 0.88 5.33 14.61
CA SER A 124 0.73 6.19 13.44
C SER A 124 0.05 7.52 13.79
N ARG A 125 0.23 8.50 12.92
CA ARG A 125 -0.54 9.74 12.86
C ARG A 125 -1.06 9.90 11.43
N GLY A 126 -2.33 9.61 11.20
CA GLY A 126 -2.98 9.60 9.89
C GLY A 126 -4.10 8.56 9.83
N THR A 127 -4.67 8.39 8.64
CA THR A 127 -5.87 7.55 8.42
C THR A 127 -5.57 6.13 7.96
N GLY A 128 -4.30 5.77 7.80
CA GLY A 128 -3.90 4.47 7.24
C GLY A 128 -3.88 4.45 5.70
N GLU A 129 -3.94 5.62 5.07
CA GLU A 129 -3.78 5.79 3.63
C GLU A 129 -2.95 7.06 3.41
N PRO A 130 -1.80 6.99 2.73
CA PRO A 130 -0.90 8.13 2.61
C PRO A 130 -1.52 9.21 1.71
N GLN A 131 -1.37 10.47 2.11
CA GLN A 131 -1.75 11.58 1.24
C GLN A 131 -0.93 11.53 -0.07
N PRO A 132 -1.56 11.73 -1.26
CA PRO A 132 -0.90 11.69 -2.55
C PRO A 132 -0.03 12.92 -2.81
N THR A 133 1.00 13.12 -1.99
CA THR A 133 1.94 14.23 -2.11
C THR A 133 3.05 13.95 -3.13
N ALA A 134 3.72 15.00 -3.60
CA ALA A 134 4.76 14.88 -4.63
C ALA A 134 5.91 13.95 -4.22
N ARG A 135 6.19 13.84 -2.93
CA ARG A 135 7.23 12.98 -2.36
C ARG A 135 6.67 12.09 -1.26
N LEU A 136 7.25 10.89 -1.14
CA LEU A 136 7.02 9.99 -0.03
C LEU A 136 8.37 9.54 0.53
N GLU A 137 8.59 9.70 1.81
CA GLU A 137 9.71 9.08 2.52
C GLU A 137 9.27 7.70 2.98
N LEU A 138 9.90 6.67 2.42
CA LEU A 138 9.70 5.28 2.81
C LEU A 138 10.88 4.84 3.67
N THR A 139 10.60 4.46 4.92
CA THR A 139 11.57 3.77 5.77
C THR A 139 11.18 2.31 5.89
N THR A 140 12.09 1.40 5.54
CA THR A 140 11.92 -0.04 5.79
C THR A 140 12.81 -0.43 6.98
N VAL A 141 12.26 -1.18 7.91
CA VAL A 141 12.94 -1.63 9.14
C VAL A 141 12.81 -3.14 9.25
N ASP A 142 13.95 -3.83 9.32
CA ASP A 142 14.03 -5.24 9.65
C ASP A 142 14.53 -5.38 11.09
N LEU A 143 13.88 -6.25 11.88
CA LEU A 143 14.21 -6.44 13.28
C LEU A 143 14.90 -7.78 13.53
N VAL A 144 15.61 -7.87 14.64
CA VAL A 144 16.03 -9.17 15.15
C VAL A 144 14.80 -10.02 15.51
N PRO A 145 14.85 -11.36 15.36
CA PRO A 145 13.75 -12.23 15.73
C PRO A 145 13.29 -12.01 17.16
N GLY A 146 11.97 -11.92 17.39
CA GLY A 146 11.38 -11.70 18.72
C GLY A 146 11.32 -10.25 19.18
N ALA A 147 11.91 -9.28 18.46
CA ALA A 147 11.96 -7.87 18.88
C ALA A 147 10.68 -7.07 18.62
N ALA A 148 9.68 -7.61 17.90
CA ALA A 148 8.50 -6.88 17.47
C ALA A 148 7.77 -6.15 18.60
N LYS A 149 7.51 -6.84 19.72
CA LYS A 149 6.80 -6.26 20.87
C LYS A 149 7.57 -5.09 21.51
N ALA A 150 8.90 -5.24 21.67
CA ALA A 150 9.75 -4.19 22.25
C ALA A 150 9.84 -2.98 21.30
N PHE A 151 9.95 -3.23 20.00
CA PHE A 151 9.96 -2.20 18.96
C PHE A 151 8.66 -1.39 18.95
N GLU A 152 7.51 -2.07 18.92
CA GLU A 152 6.20 -1.41 18.94
C GLU A 152 5.99 -0.60 20.24
N ALA A 153 6.42 -1.12 21.39
CA ALA A 153 6.33 -0.41 22.67
C ALA A 153 7.19 0.88 22.67
N ALA A 154 8.41 0.82 22.16
CA ALA A 154 9.29 1.99 22.07
C ALA A 154 8.75 3.05 21.08
N LEU A 155 8.20 2.64 19.94
CA LEU A 155 7.54 3.56 19.01
C LEU A 155 6.28 4.18 19.62
N GLY A 156 5.47 3.39 20.34
CA GLY A 156 4.27 3.89 21.02
C GLY A 156 4.59 4.96 22.05
N ALA A 157 5.67 4.78 22.82
CA ALA A 157 6.15 5.78 23.79
C ALA A 157 6.57 7.10 23.10
N ALA A 158 7.05 7.04 21.87
CA ALA A 158 7.47 8.21 21.08
C ALA A 158 6.36 8.80 20.19
N GLN A 159 5.16 8.22 20.18
CA GLN A 159 4.08 8.61 19.24
C GLN A 159 3.68 10.08 19.38
N SER A 160 3.63 10.61 20.60
CA SER A 160 3.26 12.00 20.87
C SER A 160 4.22 13.04 20.24
N ALA A 161 5.46 12.64 19.96
CA ALA A 161 6.46 13.48 19.31
C ALA A 161 6.34 13.50 17.77
N LEU A 162 5.48 12.66 17.17
CA LEU A 162 5.31 12.61 15.72
C LEU A 162 4.73 13.93 15.19
N GLN A 163 5.37 14.47 14.14
CA GLN A 163 4.92 15.66 13.43
C GLN A 163 4.51 15.29 12.01
N GLY A 164 3.37 15.82 11.56
CA GLY A 164 2.83 15.52 10.23
C GLY A 164 2.33 14.09 10.14
N GLU A 165 1.92 13.71 8.96
CA GLU A 165 1.46 12.36 8.69
C GLU A 165 2.62 11.37 8.74
N THR A 166 2.42 10.31 9.50
CA THR A 166 3.38 9.21 9.68
C THR A 166 2.60 7.93 9.86
N LEU A 167 2.72 7.00 8.91
CA LEU A 167 1.95 5.77 8.87
C LEU A 167 2.88 4.58 9.04
N TRP A 168 2.65 3.78 10.05
CA TRP A 168 3.37 2.55 10.31
C TRP A 168 2.56 1.33 9.90
N TYR A 169 3.24 0.40 9.25
CA TYR A 169 2.69 -0.88 8.84
C TYR A 169 3.65 -1.99 9.23
N ARG A 170 3.09 -3.13 9.66
CA ARG A 170 3.80 -4.38 9.91
C ARG A 170 3.55 -5.35 8.77
N MET A 171 4.60 -5.96 8.22
CA MET A 171 4.44 -7.04 7.24
C MET A 171 3.78 -8.25 7.89
N VAL A 172 2.73 -8.76 7.24
CA VAL A 172 2.03 -9.99 7.67
C VAL A 172 2.30 -11.16 6.73
N ALA A 173 2.60 -10.90 5.45
CA ALA A 173 2.93 -11.92 4.46
C ALA A 173 3.75 -11.33 3.32
N GLY A 174 4.48 -12.19 2.58
CA GLY A 174 5.19 -11.82 1.35
C GLY A 174 6.68 -11.50 1.53
N GLY A 175 7.30 -11.85 2.66
CA GLY A 175 8.73 -11.68 2.88
C GLY A 175 9.20 -12.09 4.27
N ALA A 176 10.45 -11.77 4.57
CA ALA A 176 11.04 -12.05 5.88
C ALA A 176 10.42 -11.13 6.96
N THR A 177 10.11 -11.70 8.11
CA THR A 177 9.54 -11.02 9.27
C THR A 177 10.44 -11.21 10.49
N PRO A 178 10.46 -10.27 11.46
CA PRO A 178 9.61 -9.07 11.54
C PRO A 178 10.15 -7.92 10.70
N ARG A 179 9.30 -7.39 9.82
CA ARG A 179 9.57 -6.21 8.98
C ARG A 179 8.47 -5.18 9.14
N TYR A 180 8.87 -3.92 9.17
CA TYR A 180 7.98 -2.77 9.24
C TYR A 180 8.30 -1.79 8.13
N VAL A 181 7.30 -1.03 7.70
CA VAL A 181 7.49 0.13 6.83
C VAL A 181 6.83 1.35 7.46
N ARG A 182 7.51 2.49 7.32
CA ARG A 182 7.00 3.81 7.69
C ARG A 182 6.85 4.64 6.44
N LEU A 183 5.65 5.14 6.21
CA LEU A 183 5.31 6.04 5.11
C LEU A 183 5.13 7.46 5.66
N ARG A 184 5.81 8.42 5.05
CA ARG A 184 5.71 9.84 5.43
C ARG A 184 5.56 10.69 4.18
N PRO A 185 4.32 11.12 3.84
CA PRO A 185 4.07 12.04 2.75
C PRO A 185 4.81 13.36 2.95
N ARG A 186 5.38 13.91 1.87
CA ARG A 186 6.17 15.13 1.85
C ARG A 186 5.81 15.99 0.65
N LEU A 187 5.68 17.28 0.83
CA LEU A 187 5.36 18.21 -0.26
C LEU A 187 6.55 18.43 -1.19
N SER A 188 7.77 18.37 -0.67
CA SER A 188 8.98 18.69 -1.42
C SER A 188 10.19 17.90 -0.92
N LEU A 189 11.28 17.93 -1.66
CA LEU A 189 12.57 17.37 -1.25
C LEU A 189 13.17 18.13 -0.06
N SER A 190 13.03 19.46 -0.03
CA SER A 190 13.48 20.26 1.13
C SER A 190 12.77 19.82 2.40
N ALA A 191 11.44 19.58 2.37
CA ALA A 191 10.69 19.08 3.52
C ALA A 191 11.17 17.69 3.99
N VAL A 192 11.75 16.88 3.10
CA VAL A 192 12.42 15.62 3.49
C VAL A 192 13.73 15.91 4.22
N VAL A 193 14.60 16.74 3.63
CA VAL A 193 15.95 17.02 4.15
C VAL A 193 15.90 17.74 5.49
N ASP A 194 15.11 18.80 5.58
CA ASP A 194 14.96 19.62 6.81
C ASP A 194 14.27 18.88 7.95
N GLY A 195 13.43 17.88 7.62
CA GLY A 195 12.70 17.08 8.61
C GLY A 195 13.48 15.90 9.20
N ARG A 196 14.64 15.51 8.65
CA ARG A 196 15.34 14.28 9.00
C ARG A 196 15.76 14.18 10.46
N THR A 197 16.33 15.24 11.03
CA THR A 197 16.82 15.26 12.42
C THR A 197 15.70 15.20 13.46
N LYS A 198 14.51 15.71 13.12
CA LYS A 198 13.38 15.80 14.07
C LYS A 198 12.54 14.51 14.14
N GLN A 199 12.80 13.53 13.29
CA GLN A 199 11.94 12.35 13.13
C GLN A 199 12.75 11.06 12.87
N ALA A 200 13.97 10.99 13.41
CA ALA A 200 14.73 9.75 13.50
C ALA A 200 13.93 8.67 14.27
N LEU A 201 14.29 7.43 14.08
CA LEU A 201 13.80 6.38 14.98
C LEU A 201 14.31 6.66 16.39
N PRO A 202 13.52 6.35 17.44
CA PRO A 202 13.99 6.49 18.82
C PRO A 202 15.27 5.69 19.04
N ASP A 203 16.22 6.22 19.80
CA ASP A 203 17.48 5.52 20.12
C ASP A 203 17.23 4.15 20.79
N ALA A 204 16.15 4.05 21.56
CA ALA A 204 15.73 2.83 22.24
C ALA A 204 15.50 1.64 21.29
N VAL A 205 15.27 1.86 19.97
CA VAL A 205 15.08 0.75 19.03
C VAL A 205 16.36 0.31 18.34
N SER A 206 17.48 1.04 18.49
CA SER A 206 18.71 0.81 17.71
C SER A 206 19.24 -0.62 17.82
N SER A 207 19.21 -1.20 19.03
CA SER A 207 19.65 -2.58 19.29
C SER A 207 18.68 -3.66 18.79
N LEU A 208 17.47 -3.27 18.39
CA LEU A 208 16.45 -4.17 17.89
C LEU A 208 16.50 -4.33 16.36
N LEU A 209 17.29 -3.50 15.69
CA LEU A 209 17.33 -3.40 14.22
C LEU A 209 18.42 -4.32 13.65
N THR A 210 18.10 -5.05 12.58
CA THR A 210 19.09 -5.72 11.73
C THR A 210 19.42 -4.90 10.49
N ARG A 211 18.43 -4.15 10.00
CA ARG A 211 18.59 -3.27 8.84
C ARG A 211 17.57 -2.13 8.89
N THR A 212 18.00 -0.97 8.42
CA THR A 212 17.11 0.16 8.16
C THR A 212 17.50 0.80 6.84
N THR A 213 16.53 0.98 5.95
CA THR A 213 16.71 1.73 4.71
C THR A 213 15.74 2.89 4.67
N VAL A 214 16.19 4.02 4.12
CA VAL A 214 15.34 5.21 3.89
C VAL A 214 15.42 5.57 2.42
N GLU A 215 14.28 5.64 1.77
CA GLU A 215 14.16 5.97 0.36
C GLU A 215 13.21 7.14 0.15
N ILE A 216 13.51 7.93 -0.86
CA ILE A 216 12.66 9.03 -1.30
C ILE A 216 11.97 8.61 -2.59
N LEU A 217 10.67 8.59 -2.55
CA LEU A 217 9.82 8.23 -3.67
C LEU A 217 9.22 9.48 -4.30
N THR A 218 9.03 9.44 -5.61
CA THR A 218 8.27 10.46 -6.37
C THR A 218 6.96 9.87 -6.82
N LEU A 219 5.86 10.51 -6.48
CA LEU A 219 4.53 10.11 -6.97
C LEU A 219 4.50 10.22 -8.50
N ARG A 220 3.94 9.20 -9.15
CA ARG A 220 3.74 9.12 -10.59
C ARG A 220 2.23 9.11 -10.90
N PRO A 221 1.59 10.28 -11.03
CA PRO A 221 0.13 10.35 -11.23
C PRO A 221 -0.37 9.56 -12.43
N ALA A 222 0.40 9.56 -13.55
CA ALA A 222 0.05 8.76 -14.73
C ALA A 222 0.12 7.25 -14.49
N MET A 223 0.87 6.81 -13.48
CA MET A 223 1.03 5.42 -13.06
C MET A 223 0.27 5.16 -11.74
N SER A 224 -0.82 5.86 -11.51
CA SER A 224 -1.71 5.73 -10.35
C SER A 224 -3.16 5.73 -10.82
N LEU A 225 -4.06 5.16 -10.01
CA LEU A 225 -5.49 5.07 -10.30
C LEU A 225 -6.31 5.48 -9.08
N GLY A 226 -7.38 6.24 -9.30
CA GLY A 226 -8.33 6.59 -8.23
C GLY A 226 -7.81 7.60 -7.20
N LEU A 227 -6.61 8.18 -7.41
CA LEU A 227 -6.15 9.27 -6.56
C LEU A 227 -7.11 10.44 -6.70
N GLY A 228 -7.65 10.96 -5.60
CA GLY A 228 -8.35 12.23 -5.58
C GLY A 228 -7.44 13.32 -6.18
N SER A 229 -8.02 14.34 -6.82
CA SER A 229 -7.22 15.47 -7.32
C SER A 229 -6.35 16.00 -6.17
N PRO A 230 -5.03 16.14 -6.37
CA PRO A 230 -4.19 16.74 -5.35
C PRO A 230 -4.77 18.10 -4.99
N ALA A 231 -4.93 18.36 -3.69
CA ALA A 231 -5.36 19.66 -3.23
C ALA A 231 -4.45 20.71 -3.89
N ARG A 232 -5.05 21.59 -4.70
CA ARG A 232 -4.33 22.74 -5.28
C ARG A 232 -3.90 23.61 -4.11
N GLN A 233 -2.61 23.72 -3.92
CA GLN A 233 -2.02 24.73 -3.03
C GLN A 233 -1.97 26.08 -3.73
#